data_ee3e6ecd88e1ba8e23f1e8eb724e52dd
#
_entry.id   ee3e6ecd88e1ba8e23f1e8eb724e52dd
#
_cell.length_a   1.000
_cell.length_b   1.000
_cell.length_c   1.000
_cell.angle_alpha   90.00
_cell.angle_beta   90.00
_cell.angle_gamma   90.00
#
_symmetry.space_group_name_H-M   'P 1'
#
loop_
_entity.id
_entity.type
_entity.pdbx_description
1 polymer ?
#
loop_
_entity_poly.entity_id
_entity_poly.type
_entity_poly.pdbx_seq_one_letter_code
_entity_poly.pdbx_strand_id
1 'polypeptide(L)'
;MRLRQHIATVGLASAGVLALAGCSGNALASSCEEYYEFDQEYSSQIQEVVATATSADADEAALEQIRDIMSNAAEDYHAMVDNASDEAFLAEAEKSLPMFEYVETLADPEISDDEKFELAQSTEFDDVIQAEQNLIEMCNAELT
;
A
#
# COMPACT_ATOMS: atom_id res chain seq x y z
N MET A 1 -45.18 17.06 -59.04
CA MET A 1 -43.77 16.72 -59.17
C MET A 1 -43.16 16.78 -57.76
N ARG A 2 -42.84 15.63 -57.18
CA ARG A 2 -42.34 15.53 -55.80
C ARG A 2 -40.87 15.15 -55.88
N LEU A 3 -40.02 16.06 -55.39
CA LEU A 3 -38.58 15.88 -55.24
C LEU A 3 -38.32 15.08 -53.97
N ARG A 4 -37.75 13.88 -54.10
CA ARG A 4 -37.30 13.11 -52.97
C ARG A 4 -35.81 13.41 -52.73
N GLN A 5 -35.52 14.03 -51.57
CA GLN A 5 -34.17 14.19 -51.04
C GLN A 5 -33.72 12.87 -50.43
N HIS A 6 -32.60 12.34 -50.94
CA HIS A 6 -31.86 11.28 -50.32
C HIS A 6 -30.81 11.92 -49.36
N ILE A 7 -31.02 11.72 -48.05
CA ILE A 7 -30.02 12.07 -47.06
C ILE A 7 -29.10 10.85 -46.89
N ALA A 8 -27.88 10.99 -47.30
CA ALA A 8 -26.81 10.04 -47.06
C ALA A 8 -26.31 10.21 -45.64
N THR A 9 -26.55 9.21 -44.80
CA THR A 9 -25.94 9.08 -43.47
C THR A 9 -24.50 8.62 -43.63
N VAL A 10 -23.55 9.54 -43.40
CA VAL A 10 -22.13 9.23 -43.22
C VAL A 10 -21.94 8.73 -41.81
N GLY A 11 -21.65 7.43 -41.70
CA GLY A 11 -21.36 6.78 -40.43
C GLY A 11 -20.04 7.27 -39.81
N LEU A 12 -20.11 7.78 -38.62
CA LEU A 12 -18.95 7.99 -37.75
C LEU A 12 -18.43 6.65 -37.27
N ALA A 13 -17.32 6.19 -37.83
CA ALA A 13 -16.51 5.10 -37.31
C ALA A 13 -15.09 5.63 -37.08
N SER A 14 -14.88 6.32 -35.99
CA SER A 14 -13.54 6.65 -35.51
C SER A 14 -13.57 7.09 -34.03
N ALA A 15 -13.96 6.18 -33.14
CA ALA A 15 -13.77 6.34 -31.70
C ALA A 15 -13.40 4.97 -31.10
N GLY A 16 -12.18 4.51 -31.33
CA GLY A 16 -11.79 3.18 -30.88
C GLY A 16 -10.29 2.98 -30.63
N VAL A 17 -9.48 4.02 -30.60
CA VAL A 17 -8.02 3.82 -30.45
C VAL A 17 -7.39 4.72 -29.36
N LEU A 18 -8.13 5.57 -28.66
CA LEU A 18 -7.58 6.45 -27.64
C LEU A 18 -7.78 5.99 -26.18
N ALA A 19 -8.36 4.79 -25.96
CA ALA A 19 -8.63 4.30 -24.62
C ALA A 19 -7.55 3.37 -24.03
N LEU A 20 -6.49 3.06 -24.76
CA LEU A 20 -5.44 2.13 -24.28
C LEU A 20 -4.15 2.81 -23.78
N ALA A 21 -3.99 4.10 -24.00
CA ALA A 21 -2.81 4.84 -23.51
C ALA A 21 -3.08 5.57 -22.19
N GLY A 22 -4.32 5.55 -21.67
CA GLY A 22 -4.71 6.21 -20.43
C GLY A 22 -4.82 5.28 -19.22
N CYS A 23 -4.73 3.94 -19.41
CA CYS A 23 -4.98 3.01 -18.31
C CYS A 23 -3.77 2.75 -17.41
N SER A 24 -2.54 2.85 -17.90
CA SER A 24 -1.36 2.55 -17.05
C SER A 24 -1.02 3.68 -16.08
N GLY A 25 -1.10 4.93 -16.52
CA GLY A 25 -0.86 6.09 -15.63
C GLY A 25 -1.94 6.23 -14.56
N ASN A 26 -3.17 5.80 -14.84
CA ASN A 26 -4.27 5.85 -13.89
C ASN A 26 -4.19 4.70 -12.86
N ALA A 27 -3.60 3.56 -13.21
CA ALA A 27 -3.46 2.41 -12.33
C ALA A 27 -2.45 2.69 -11.20
N LEU A 28 -1.29 3.25 -11.53
CA LEU A 28 -0.30 3.64 -10.53
C LEU A 28 -0.83 4.72 -9.59
N ALA A 29 -1.44 5.77 -10.13
CA ALA A 29 -2.03 6.83 -9.32
C ALA A 29 -3.08 6.31 -8.35
N SER A 30 -3.98 5.40 -8.81
CA SER A 30 -4.99 4.79 -7.95
C SER A 30 -4.36 3.93 -6.84
N SER A 31 -3.35 3.10 -7.17
CA SER A 31 -2.66 2.29 -6.18
C SER A 31 -1.91 3.15 -5.15
N CYS A 32 -1.32 4.26 -5.58
CA CYS A 32 -0.66 5.20 -4.70
C CYS A 32 -1.63 5.98 -3.80
N GLU A 33 -2.83 6.34 -4.29
CA GLU A 33 -3.87 6.95 -3.45
C GLU A 33 -4.32 5.99 -2.36
N GLU A 34 -4.60 4.72 -2.69
CA GLU A 34 -4.96 3.68 -1.72
C GLU A 34 -3.83 3.42 -0.70
N TYR A 35 -2.58 3.38 -1.16
CA TYR A 35 -1.41 3.22 -0.30
C TYR A 35 -1.27 4.39 0.70
N TYR A 36 -1.49 5.62 0.29
CA TYR A 36 -1.44 6.76 1.20
C TYR A 36 -2.58 6.79 2.21
N GLU A 37 -3.78 6.40 1.81
CA GLU A 37 -4.91 6.27 2.72
C GLU A 37 -4.60 5.21 3.79
N PHE A 38 -4.07 4.06 3.36
CA PHE A 38 -3.60 2.99 4.24
C PHE A 38 -2.51 3.47 5.21
N ASP A 39 -1.42 4.05 4.70
CA ASP A 39 -0.30 4.55 5.53
C ASP A 39 -0.79 5.60 6.54
N GLN A 40 -1.62 6.54 6.13
CA GLN A 40 -2.15 7.58 7.01
C GLN A 40 -3.02 6.99 8.13
N GLU A 41 -3.85 6.00 7.84
CA GLU A 41 -4.71 5.35 8.83
C GLU A 41 -3.88 4.64 9.89
N TYR A 42 -2.99 3.73 9.47
CA TYR A 42 -2.23 2.89 10.40
C TYR A 42 -1.11 3.65 11.12
N SER A 43 -0.43 4.57 10.45
CA SER A 43 0.55 5.45 11.10
C SER A 43 -0.08 6.29 12.21
N SER A 44 -1.31 6.77 12.01
CA SER A 44 -2.01 7.56 13.04
C SER A 44 -2.40 6.72 14.25
N GLN A 45 -2.88 5.49 14.03
CA GLN A 45 -3.23 4.55 15.11
C GLN A 45 -2.00 4.17 15.95
N ILE A 46 -0.88 3.85 15.30
CA ILE A 46 0.37 3.53 15.99
C ILE A 46 0.88 4.73 16.81
N GLN A 47 0.85 5.93 16.25
CA GLN A 47 1.26 7.15 16.96
C GLN A 47 0.40 7.40 18.22
N GLU A 48 -0.90 7.17 18.15
CA GLU A 48 -1.81 7.32 19.30
C GLU A 48 -1.44 6.33 20.41
N VAL A 49 -1.20 5.06 20.08
CA VAL A 49 -0.80 4.04 21.04
C VAL A 49 0.56 4.37 21.67
N VAL A 50 1.55 4.73 20.85
CA VAL A 50 2.89 5.11 21.35
C VAL A 50 2.81 6.33 22.24
N ALA A 51 1.98 7.33 21.93
CA ALA A 51 1.79 8.52 22.76
C ALA A 51 1.16 8.19 24.12
N THR A 52 0.30 7.18 24.20
CA THR A 52 -0.34 6.73 25.44
C THR A 52 0.56 5.80 26.27
N ALA A 53 1.46 5.05 25.62
CA ALA A 53 2.38 4.10 26.22
C ALA A 53 3.55 4.73 27.02
N THR A 54 3.64 6.04 27.07
CA THR A 54 4.72 6.76 27.79
C THR A 54 4.61 6.71 29.33
N SER A 55 3.64 5.99 29.89
CA SER A 55 3.53 5.71 31.32
C SER A 55 4.11 4.31 31.64
N ALA A 56 4.90 4.22 32.71
CA ALA A 56 5.70 3.03 33.07
C ALA A 56 4.91 1.70 33.30
N ASP A 57 3.57 1.75 33.29
CA ASP A 57 2.70 0.58 33.48
C ASP A 57 1.95 0.19 32.16
N ALA A 58 2.23 0.86 31.04
CA ALA A 58 1.47 0.70 29.79
C ALA A 58 2.14 -0.23 28.76
N ASP A 59 3.36 -0.69 29.00
CA ASP A 59 4.21 -1.32 27.98
C ASP A 59 3.59 -2.60 27.37
N GLU A 60 3.04 -3.49 28.20
CA GLU A 60 2.47 -4.76 27.71
C GLU A 60 1.14 -4.54 26.98
N ALA A 61 0.28 -3.69 27.51
CA ALA A 61 -1.01 -3.37 26.86
C ALA A 61 -0.80 -2.57 25.54
N ALA A 62 0.19 -1.71 25.50
CA ALA A 62 0.56 -0.98 24.29
C ALA A 62 1.11 -1.92 23.21
N LEU A 63 1.94 -2.89 23.57
CA LEU A 63 2.46 -3.89 22.64
C LEU A 63 1.35 -4.81 22.10
N GLU A 64 0.37 -5.18 22.93
CA GLU A 64 -0.80 -5.93 22.48
C GLU A 64 -1.63 -5.12 21.48
N GLN A 65 -1.88 -3.84 21.75
CA GLN A 65 -2.58 -2.96 20.82
C GLN A 65 -1.82 -2.77 19.50
N ILE A 66 -0.49 -2.63 19.54
CA ILE A 66 0.32 -2.54 18.31
C ILE A 66 0.20 -3.84 17.50
N ARG A 67 0.22 -5.00 18.14
CA ARG A 67 0.02 -6.29 17.42
C ARG A 67 -1.35 -6.37 16.76
N ASP A 68 -2.40 -5.97 17.45
CA ASP A 68 -3.76 -5.97 16.89
C ASP A 68 -3.85 -4.99 15.69
N ILE A 69 -3.26 -3.80 15.78
CA ILE A 69 -3.20 -2.83 14.69
C ILE A 69 -2.42 -3.41 13.51
N MET A 70 -1.28 -4.05 13.75
CA MET A 70 -0.45 -4.63 12.68
C MET A 70 -1.11 -5.83 12.01
N SER A 71 -1.85 -6.65 12.75
CA SER A 71 -2.63 -7.75 12.17
C SER A 71 -3.73 -7.24 11.25
N ASN A 72 -4.46 -6.21 11.64
CA ASN A 72 -5.47 -5.57 10.78
C ASN A 72 -4.81 -4.89 9.56
N ALA A 73 -3.68 -4.21 9.77
CA ALA A 73 -2.93 -3.58 8.70
C ALA A 73 -2.43 -4.62 7.67
N ALA A 74 -2.01 -5.79 8.10
CA ALA A 74 -1.60 -6.87 7.20
C ALA A 74 -2.76 -7.33 6.30
N GLU A 75 -3.97 -7.51 6.86
CA GLU A 75 -5.16 -7.89 6.07
C GLU A 75 -5.51 -6.82 5.03
N ASP A 76 -5.54 -5.55 5.43
CA ASP A 76 -5.87 -4.44 4.53
C ASP A 76 -4.80 -4.22 3.47
N TYR A 77 -3.51 -4.38 3.83
CA TYR A 77 -2.42 -4.30 2.88
C TYR A 77 -2.48 -5.42 1.83
N HIS A 78 -2.76 -6.66 2.25
CA HIS A 78 -2.98 -7.76 1.32
C HIS A 78 -4.14 -7.47 0.36
N ALA A 79 -5.25 -6.93 0.87
CA ALA A 79 -6.39 -6.58 0.04
C ALA A 79 -6.04 -5.46 -0.97
N MET A 80 -5.24 -4.48 -0.58
CA MET A 80 -4.73 -3.43 -1.45
C MET A 80 -3.83 -4.01 -2.56
N VAL A 81 -2.88 -4.89 -2.21
CA VAL A 81 -2.01 -5.57 -3.18
C VAL A 81 -2.81 -6.41 -4.17
N ASP A 82 -3.80 -7.17 -3.69
CA ASP A 82 -4.67 -8.01 -4.54
C ASP A 82 -5.50 -7.17 -5.54
N ASN A 83 -5.85 -5.95 -5.19
CA ASN A 83 -6.62 -5.03 -6.03
C ASN A 83 -5.76 -4.17 -6.95
N ALA A 84 -4.48 -4.00 -6.65
CA ALA A 84 -3.57 -3.20 -7.45
C ALA A 84 -3.34 -3.84 -8.83
N SER A 85 -3.18 -3.00 -9.86
CA SER A 85 -3.00 -3.44 -11.24
C SER A 85 -1.75 -2.88 -11.91
N ASP A 86 -1.01 -2.02 -11.24
CA ASP A 86 0.28 -1.50 -11.73
C ASP A 86 1.41 -2.47 -11.36
N GLU A 87 2.15 -2.93 -12.38
CA GLU A 87 3.20 -3.94 -12.19
C GLU A 87 4.39 -3.42 -11.36
N ALA A 88 4.73 -2.13 -11.47
CA ALA A 88 5.84 -1.56 -10.72
C ALA A 88 5.49 -1.39 -9.24
N PHE A 89 4.26 -0.94 -8.97
CA PHE A 89 3.74 -0.86 -7.60
C PHE A 89 3.68 -2.25 -6.95
N LEU A 90 3.10 -3.23 -7.63
CA LEU A 90 2.98 -4.60 -7.14
C LEU A 90 4.35 -5.21 -6.80
N ALA A 91 5.36 -4.99 -7.65
CA ALA A 91 6.69 -5.54 -7.44
C ALA A 91 7.35 -5.05 -6.13
N GLU A 92 7.10 -3.82 -5.70
CA GLU A 92 7.61 -3.30 -4.43
C GLU A 92 6.67 -3.63 -3.26
N ALA A 93 5.35 -3.55 -3.47
CA ALA A 93 4.36 -3.88 -2.45
C ALA A 93 4.43 -5.34 -1.98
N GLU A 94 4.64 -6.29 -2.89
CA GLU A 94 4.84 -7.70 -2.54
C GLU A 94 6.12 -7.94 -1.72
N LYS A 95 7.18 -7.16 -1.96
CA LYS A 95 8.43 -7.27 -1.19
C LYS A 95 8.30 -6.68 0.22
N SER A 96 7.42 -5.72 0.42
CA SER A 96 7.21 -5.10 1.73
C SER A 96 6.24 -5.87 2.62
N LEU A 97 5.47 -6.84 2.09
CA LEU A 97 4.55 -7.68 2.86
C LEU A 97 5.16 -8.30 4.15
N PRO A 98 6.40 -8.81 4.16
CA PRO A 98 6.99 -9.37 5.37
C PRO A 98 7.18 -8.34 6.51
N MET A 99 7.02 -7.04 6.26
CA MET A 99 7.11 -6.00 7.30
C MET A 99 6.18 -6.29 8.48
N PHE A 100 4.97 -6.74 8.18
CA PHE A 100 3.96 -7.01 9.21
C PHE A 100 4.38 -8.15 10.14
N GLU A 101 4.91 -9.25 9.58
CA GLU A 101 5.43 -10.38 10.35
C GLU A 101 6.64 -9.97 11.21
N TYR A 102 7.50 -9.12 10.68
CA TYR A 102 8.65 -8.61 11.44
C TYR A 102 8.22 -7.73 12.61
N VAL A 103 7.26 -6.84 12.41
CA VAL A 103 6.77 -5.97 13.49
C VAL A 103 6.03 -6.80 14.55
N GLU A 104 5.22 -7.80 14.16
CA GLU A 104 4.60 -8.73 15.10
C GLU A 104 5.64 -9.47 15.94
N THR A 105 6.70 -9.99 15.30
CA THR A 105 7.81 -10.67 16.00
C THR A 105 8.54 -9.74 16.96
N LEU A 106 8.81 -8.50 16.54
CA LEU A 106 9.49 -7.50 17.39
C LEU A 106 8.62 -7.09 18.59
N ALA A 107 7.29 -7.09 18.43
CA ALA A 107 6.34 -6.78 19.50
C ALA A 107 6.03 -7.99 20.41
N ASP A 108 6.44 -9.21 20.06
CA ASP A 108 6.16 -10.42 20.83
C ASP A 108 7.00 -10.45 22.13
N PRO A 109 6.35 -10.51 23.31
CA PRO A 109 7.07 -10.58 24.59
C PRO A 109 7.73 -11.95 24.84
N GLU A 110 7.37 -13.00 24.11
CA GLU A 110 7.98 -14.33 24.25
C GLU A 110 9.31 -14.45 23.49
N ILE A 111 9.56 -13.56 22.55
CA ILE A 111 10.81 -13.49 21.77
C ILE A 111 11.87 -12.74 22.57
N SER A 112 13.06 -13.30 22.69
CA SER A 112 14.16 -12.70 23.43
C SER A 112 14.72 -11.44 22.76
N ASP A 113 15.29 -10.53 23.54
CA ASP A 113 15.91 -9.30 23.02
C ASP A 113 17.05 -9.59 22.01
N ASP A 114 17.79 -10.70 22.21
CA ASP A 114 18.86 -11.11 21.29
C ASP A 114 18.28 -11.53 19.93
N GLU A 115 17.17 -12.30 19.91
CA GLU A 115 16.50 -12.70 18.67
C GLU A 115 15.87 -11.51 17.94
N LYS A 116 15.25 -10.57 18.67
CA LYS A 116 14.75 -9.31 18.10
C LYS A 116 15.86 -8.48 17.48
N PHE A 117 17.01 -8.42 18.13
CA PHE A 117 18.18 -7.70 17.63
C PHE A 117 18.75 -8.35 16.37
N GLU A 118 18.83 -9.69 16.31
CA GLU A 118 19.28 -10.42 15.12
C GLU A 118 18.33 -10.20 13.95
N LEU A 119 17.00 -10.23 14.19
CA LEU A 119 15.98 -9.97 13.16
C LEU A 119 16.13 -8.54 12.61
N ALA A 120 16.25 -7.55 13.47
CA ALA A 120 16.40 -6.14 13.07
C ALA A 120 17.69 -5.83 12.29
N GLN A 121 18.68 -6.71 12.34
CA GLN A 121 19.93 -6.63 11.58
C GLN A 121 20.00 -7.61 10.40
N SER A 122 18.91 -8.33 10.12
CA SER A 122 18.89 -9.27 8.99
C SER A 122 18.85 -8.53 7.65
N THR A 123 19.44 -9.16 6.64
CA THR A 123 19.39 -8.61 5.27
C THR A 123 17.96 -8.58 4.74
N GLU A 124 17.14 -9.56 5.16
CA GLU A 124 15.73 -9.63 4.77
C GLU A 124 14.97 -8.42 5.31
N PHE A 125 15.26 -7.98 6.53
CA PHE A 125 14.65 -6.78 7.11
C PHE A 125 15.06 -5.51 6.35
N ASP A 126 16.35 -5.40 6.00
CA ASP A 126 16.85 -4.28 5.20
C ASP A 126 16.18 -4.23 3.81
N ASP A 127 15.98 -5.37 3.15
CA ASP A 127 15.32 -5.47 1.84
C ASP A 127 13.85 -5.01 1.91
N VAL A 128 13.14 -5.37 2.99
CA VAL A 128 11.76 -4.95 3.23
C VAL A 128 11.66 -3.44 3.46
N ILE A 129 12.55 -2.87 4.28
CA ILE A 129 12.64 -1.41 4.49
C ILE A 129 12.94 -0.68 3.18
N GLN A 130 13.81 -1.24 2.34
CA GLN A 130 14.12 -0.64 1.04
C GLN A 130 12.92 -0.67 0.09
N ALA A 131 12.14 -1.75 0.08
CA ALA A 131 10.94 -1.85 -0.74
C ALA A 131 9.88 -0.81 -0.32
N GLU A 132 9.70 -0.60 0.97
CA GLU A 132 8.81 0.42 1.51
C GLU A 132 9.26 1.84 1.10
N GLN A 133 10.54 2.13 1.17
CA GLN A 133 11.09 3.41 0.70
C GLN A 133 10.85 3.61 -0.80
N ASN A 134 11.01 2.56 -1.60
CA ASN A 134 10.76 2.61 -3.04
C ASN A 134 9.28 2.91 -3.36
N LEU A 135 8.34 2.33 -2.60
CA LEU A 135 6.91 2.64 -2.72
C LEU A 135 6.62 4.11 -2.42
N ILE A 136 7.15 4.61 -1.31
CA ILE A 136 7.00 6.02 -0.92
C ILE A 136 7.55 6.94 -1.99
N GLU A 137 8.74 6.67 -2.52
CA GLU A 137 9.36 7.48 -3.58
C GLU A 137 8.55 7.44 -4.87
N MET A 138 8.09 6.25 -5.29
CA MET A 138 7.27 6.05 -6.48
C MET A 138 5.96 6.82 -6.37
N CYS A 139 5.25 6.69 -5.25
CA CYS A 139 3.97 7.34 -5.04
C CYS A 139 4.11 8.86 -4.86
N ASN A 140 5.17 9.34 -4.23
CA ASN A 140 5.48 10.77 -4.18
C ASN A 140 5.72 11.36 -5.58
N ALA A 141 6.37 10.62 -6.47
CA ALA A 141 6.64 11.08 -7.83
C ALA A 141 5.37 11.10 -8.69
N GLU A 142 4.42 10.18 -8.46
CA GLU A 142 3.18 10.09 -9.24
C GLU A 142 2.14 11.14 -8.81
N LEU A 143 2.06 11.47 -7.52
CA LEU A 143 1.02 12.34 -6.96
C LEU A 143 1.46 13.83 -6.85
N THR A 144 2.66 14.20 -7.27
CA THR A 144 3.16 15.59 -7.30
C THR A 144 3.24 16.14 -8.71
#